data_f5921fa368ed0359d7dad24989faf132
#
_entry.id   f5921fa368ed0359d7dad24989faf132
#
_cell.length_a   1.000
_cell.length_b   1.000
_cell.length_c   1.000
_cell.angle_alpha   90.00
_cell.angle_beta   90.00
_cell.angle_gamma   90.00
#
_symmetry.space_group_name_H-M   'P 1'
#
loop_
_entity.id
_entity.type
_entity.pdbx_description
1 polymer ?
#
loop_
_entity_poly.entity_id
_entity_poly.type
_entity_poly.pdbx_seq_one_letter_code
_entity_poly.pdbx_strand_id
1 'polypeptide(L)'
;MEVFAPNILRTNIQLPSSKSISNRALIIRALSGSSMPIDNISDCDGSRGVKDALMHMPHVIDIKAAGTAMRFMTSLLCTVGGEHVITGTERMRNRPIAVLVDALRSLGADISYEEKEGFPPLRIR
;
A
#
# COMPACT_ATOMS: atom_id res chain seq x y z
N MET A 1 -27.23 -24.93 -9.42
CA MET A 1 -25.94 -25.25 -10.07
C MET A 1 -25.43 -26.50 -9.39
N GLU A 2 -25.37 -27.63 -10.10
CA GLU A 2 -24.79 -28.86 -9.56
C GLU A 2 -23.32 -28.89 -9.91
N VAL A 3 -22.49 -29.21 -8.94
CA VAL A 3 -21.03 -29.32 -9.11
C VAL A 3 -20.65 -30.79 -9.00
N PHE A 4 -20.12 -31.35 -10.09
CA PHE A 4 -19.60 -32.71 -10.14
C PHE A 4 -18.10 -32.67 -9.96
N ALA A 5 -17.60 -33.32 -8.90
CA ALA A 5 -16.17 -33.48 -8.70
C ALA A 5 -15.71 -34.81 -9.35
N PRO A 6 -14.60 -34.83 -10.08
CA PRO A 6 -14.03 -36.07 -10.58
C PRO A 6 -13.48 -36.93 -9.42
N ASN A 7 -13.52 -38.26 -9.58
CA ASN A 7 -13.01 -39.19 -8.57
C ASN A 7 -11.50 -39.06 -8.34
N ILE A 8 -10.77 -38.56 -9.32
CA ILE A 8 -9.31 -38.30 -9.23
C ILE A 8 -9.07 -36.91 -9.79
N LEU A 9 -8.54 -36.00 -8.94
CA LEU A 9 -8.14 -34.66 -9.34
C LEU A 9 -6.61 -34.61 -9.44
N ARG A 10 -6.08 -34.48 -10.67
CA ARG A 10 -4.67 -34.20 -10.92
C ARG A 10 -4.59 -32.96 -11.76
N THR A 11 -4.18 -31.84 -11.15
CA THR A 11 -4.03 -30.58 -11.86
C THR A 11 -2.93 -29.74 -11.22
N ASN A 12 -2.29 -28.90 -12.02
CA ASN A 12 -1.39 -27.86 -11.57
C ASN A 12 -2.13 -26.53 -11.70
N ILE A 13 -2.21 -25.81 -10.60
CA ILE A 13 -2.82 -24.48 -10.56
C ILE A 13 -1.72 -23.45 -10.37
N GLN A 14 -1.54 -22.57 -11.35
CA GLN A 14 -0.66 -21.41 -11.22
C GLN A 14 -1.44 -20.31 -10.51
N LEU A 15 -1.06 -20.02 -9.26
CA LEU A 15 -1.66 -18.92 -8.51
C LEU A 15 -1.00 -17.59 -8.88
N PRO A 16 -1.78 -16.50 -8.93
CA PRO A 16 -1.21 -15.16 -9.06
C PRO A 16 -0.40 -14.80 -7.81
N SER A 17 0.55 -13.89 -7.98
CA SER A 17 1.37 -13.39 -6.87
C SER A 17 0.52 -12.75 -5.78
N SER A 18 0.92 -12.93 -4.53
CA SER A 18 0.23 -12.34 -3.39
C SER A 18 0.42 -10.82 -3.34
N LYS A 19 -0.68 -10.06 -3.48
CA LYS A 19 -0.70 -8.61 -3.31
C LYS A 19 -0.10 -8.15 -1.97
N SER A 20 -0.48 -8.84 -0.90
CA SER A 20 -0.03 -8.47 0.45
C SER A 20 1.45 -8.72 0.68
N ILE A 21 2.00 -9.80 0.14
CA ILE A 21 3.44 -10.09 0.20
C ILE A 21 4.20 -9.09 -0.64
N SER A 22 3.76 -8.83 -1.88
CA SER A 22 4.38 -7.86 -2.78
C SER A 22 4.49 -6.47 -2.16
N ASN A 23 3.40 -5.96 -1.58
CA ASN A 23 3.42 -4.64 -0.95
C ASN A 23 4.39 -4.57 0.24
N ARG A 24 4.46 -5.63 1.06
CA ARG A 24 5.44 -5.68 2.17
C ARG A 24 6.87 -5.72 1.67
N ALA A 25 7.16 -6.57 0.68
CA ALA A 25 8.50 -6.70 0.10
C ALA A 25 8.98 -5.37 -0.51
N LEU A 26 8.10 -4.65 -1.21
CA LEU A 26 8.40 -3.32 -1.77
C LEU A 26 8.77 -2.30 -0.67
N ILE A 27 8.02 -2.26 0.42
CA ILE A 27 8.31 -1.36 1.55
C ILE A 27 9.61 -1.75 2.27
N ILE A 28 9.83 -3.05 2.54
CA ILE A 28 11.05 -3.53 3.16
C ILE A 28 12.27 -3.18 2.30
N ARG A 29 12.16 -3.37 0.97
CA ARG A 29 13.22 -3.00 0.03
C ARG A 29 13.51 -1.50 0.09
N ALA A 30 12.48 -0.65 0.13
CA ALA A 30 12.64 0.80 0.22
C ALA A 30 13.35 1.20 1.53
N LEU A 31 12.89 0.66 2.66
CA LEU A 31 13.47 0.95 3.98
C LEU A 31 14.92 0.44 4.14
N SER A 32 15.24 -0.69 3.51
CA SER A 32 16.61 -1.25 3.56
C SER A 32 17.61 -0.60 2.61
N GLY A 33 17.14 0.29 1.72
CA GLY A 33 17.97 0.87 0.65
C GLY A 33 18.48 -0.17 -0.37
N SER A 34 17.89 -1.37 -0.39
CA SER A 34 18.34 -2.46 -1.25
C SER A 34 18.01 -2.21 -2.71
N SER A 35 18.97 -2.45 -3.59
CA SER A 35 18.79 -2.45 -5.05
C SER A 35 18.40 -3.81 -5.62
N MET A 36 18.32 -4.86 -4.79
CA MET A 36 17.97 -6.20 -5.26
C MET A 36 16.61 -6.23 -5.92
N PRO A 37 16.47 -6.89 -7.08
CA PRO A 37 15.16 -7.07 -7.70
C PRO A 37 14.26 -7.92 -6.80
N ILE A 38 12.97 -7.66 -6.86
CA ILE A 38 11.95 -8.51 -6.25
C ILE A 38 11.25 -9.21 -7.40
N ASP A 39 11.38 -10.52 -7.44
CA ASP A 39 10.73 -11.34 -8.45
C ASP A 39 9.27 -11.59 -8.10
N ASN A 40 8.45 -11.87 -9.11
CA ASN A 40 7.07 -12.26 -8.97
C ASN A 40 6.22 -11.27 -8.15
N ILE A 41 6.41 -9.96 -8.38
CA ILE A 41 5.56 -8.92 -7.78
C ILE A 41 4.16 -9.03 -8.37
N SER A 42 3.14 -8.90 -7.50
CA SER A 42 1.75 -8.86 -7.93
C SER A 42 1.48 -7.68 -8.88
N ASP A 43 0.84 -7.95 -10.01
CA ASP A 43 0.49 -6.94 -11.01
C ASP A 43 -0.89 -6.29 -10.76
N CYS A 44 -1.37 -6.30 -9.53
CA CYS A 44 -2.61 -5.61 -9.17
C CYS A 44 -2.38 -4.10 -9.00
N ASP A 45 -3.44 -3.30 -9.22
CA ASP A 45 -3.39 -1.83 -9.15
C ASP A 45 -2.72 -1.29 -7.89
N GLY A 46 -3.00 -1.90 -6.74
CA GLY A 46 -2.41 -1.45 -5.48
C GLY A 46 -0.90 -1.72 -5.36
N SER A 47 -0.39 -2.79 -5.94
CA SER A 47 1.06 -3.07 -5.96
C SER A 47 1.77 -2.23 -7.01
N ARG A 48 1.13 -1.98 -8.16
CA ARG A 48 1.62 -1.01 -9.16
C ARG A 48 1.72 0.38 -8.57
N GLY A 49 0.68 0.87 -7.90
CA GLY A 49 0.69 2.19 -7.25
C GLY A 49 1.80 2.36 -6.22
N VAL A 50 2.07 1.33 -5.40
CA VAL A 50 3.20 1.35 -4.45
C VAL A 50 4.54 1.37 -5.19
N LYS A 51 4.72 0.52 -6.21
CA LYS A 51 5.94 0.48 -7.01
C LYS A 51 6.23 1.83 -7.67
N ASP A 52 5.22 2.42 -8.32
CA ASP A 52 5.34 3.70 -9.01
C ASP A 52 5.65 4.84 -8.02
N ALA A 53 4.98 4.85 -6.87
CA ALA A 53 5.25 5.81 -5.81
C ALA A 53 6.69 5.70 -5.30
N LEU A 54 7.20 4.50 -5.07
CA LEU A 54 8.58 4.28 -4.60
C LEU A 54 9.64 4.63 -5.64
N MET A 55 9.31 4.53 -6.93
CA MET A 55 10.24 4.86 -8.02
C MET A 55 10.35 6.37 -8.27
N HIS A 56 9.26 7.10 -8.13
CA HIS A 56 9.18 8.49 -8.58
C HIS A 56 8.95 9.49 -7.43
N MET A 57 8.52 9.00 -6.26
CA MET A 57 8.16 9.81 -5.07
C MET A 57 7.35 11.05 -5.44
N PRO A 58 6.22 10.92 -6.14
CA PRO A 58 5.43 12.06 -6.59
C PRO A 58 4.81 12.80 -5.40
N HIS A 59 4.49 14.09 -5.58
CA HIS A 59 3.80 14.87 -4.54
C HIS A 59 2.45 14.25 -4.16
N VAL A 60 1.68 13.75 -5.14
CA VAL A 60 0.41 13.07 -4.89
C VAL A 60 0.54 11.59 -5.22
N ILE A 61 0.30 10.75 -4.23
CA ILE A 61 0.42 9.28 -4.31
C ILE A 61 -0.97 8.66 -4.22
N ASP A 62 -1.47 8.14 -5.34
CA ASP A 62 -2.75 7.43 -5.40
C ASP A 62 -2.55 5.91 -5.36
N ILE A 63 -2.85 5.31 -4.21
CA ILE A 63 -2.72 3.87 -3.99
C ILE A 63 -4.00 3.08 -4.31
N LYS A 64 -4.95 3.70 -4.98
CA LYS A 64 -6.23 3.10 -5.36
C LYS A 64 -7.00 2.52 -4.15
N ALA A 65 -7.43 1.27 -4.21
CA ALA A 65 -8.21 0.61 -3.14
C ALA A 65 -7.35 -0.25 -2.19
N ALA A 66 -6.03 -0.01 -2.14
CA ALA A 66 -5.09 -0.88 -1.43
C ALA A 66 -4.88 -0.45 0.03
N GLY A 67 -5.73 -0.89 0.94
CA GLY A 67 -5.67 -0.50 2.36
C GLY A 67 -4.37 -0.84 3.09
N THR A 68 -3.72 -1.95 2.72
CA THR A 68 -2.38 -2.31 3.24
C THR A 68 -1.33 -1.33 2.72
N ALA A 69 -1.38 -1.00 1.43
CA ALA A 69 -0.50 -0.03 0.81
C ALA A 69 -0.65 1.36 1.45
N MET A 70 -1.89 1.83 1.68
CA MET A 70 -2.17 3.09 2.38
C MET A 70 -1.38 3.17 3.70
N ARG A 71 -1.52 2.18 4.57
CA ARG A 71 -0.91 2.19 5.89
C ARG A 71 0.62 2.12 5.84
N PHE A 72 1.16 1.24 5.02
CA PHE A 72 2.60 1.11 4.89
C PHE A 72 3.27 2.32 4.24
N MET A 73 2.65 2.87 3.18
CA MET A 73 3.16 4.09 2.55
C MET A 73 3.07 5.29 3.47
N THR A 74 1.98 5.44 4.25
CA THR A 74 1.89 6.51 5.27
C THR A 74 3.06 6.45 6.23
N SER A 75 3.37 5.25 6.76
CA SER A 75 4.51 5.09 7.69
C SER A 75 5.86 5.35 7.00
N LEU A 76 6.05 4.87 5.77
CA LEU A 76 7.29 5.11 5.01
C LEU A 76 7.49 6.60 4.73
N LEU A 77 6.47 7.31 4.28
CA LEU A 77 6.55 8.73 3.95
C LEU A 77 6.97 9.60 5.14
N CYS A 78 6.65 9.19 6.36
CA CYS A 78 7.14 9.85 7.57
C CYS A 78 8.65 9.72 7.78
N THR A 79 9.34 8.87 7.02
CA THR A 79 10.79 8.61 7.17
C THR A 79 11.65 9.15 6.03
N VAL A 80 11.04 9.47 4.89
CA VAL A 80 11.79 9.82 3.67
C VAL A 80 11.94 11.34 3.45
N GLY A 81 11.20 12.15 4.21
CA GLY A 81 11.19 13.61 4.05
C GLY A 81 10.48 14.09 2.78
N GLY A 82 10.30 15.40 2.69
CA GLY A 82 9.52 16.02 1.61
C GLY A 82 8.04 16.14 1.98
N GLU A 83 7.25 16.78 1.12
CA GLU A 83 5.80 16.90 1.30
C GLU A 83 5.08 16.00 0.30
N HIS A 84 4.25 15.12 0.81
CA HIS A 84 3.47 14.17 0.02
C HIS A 84 1.99 14.14 0.45
N VAL A 85 1.11 14.00 -0.51
CA VAL A 85 -0.32 13.74 -0.25
C VAL A 85 -0.63 12.30 -0.67
N ILE A 86 -1.02 11.47 0.29
CA ILE A 86 -1.42 10.09 0.00
C ILE A 86 -2.94 9.97 -0.03
N THR A 87 -3.47 9.40 -1.10
CA THR A 87 -4.90 9.26 -1.37
C THR A 87 -5.24 7.91 -2.01
N GLY A 88 -6.49 7.72 -2.37
CA GLY A 88 -6.98 6.53 -3.07
C GLY A 88 -8.40 6.72 -3.57
N THR A 89 -9.05 5.63 -3.99
CA THR A 89 -10.45 5.66 -4.41
C THR A 89 -11.36 6.18 -3.30
N GLU A 90 -12.57 6.61 -3.64
CA GLU A 90 -13.59 7.04 -2.68
C GLU A 90 -13.79 6.01 -1.55
N ARG A 91 -13.85 4.73 -1.90
CA ARG A 91 -13.91 3.64 -0.90
C ARG A 91 -12.70 3.65 0.04
N MET A 92 -11.51 3.99 -0.45
CA MET A 92 -10.31 4.07 0.38
C MET A 92 -10.34 5.30 1.28
N ARG A 93 -10.79 6.46 0.78
CA ARG A 93 -10.94 7.69 1.56
C ARG A 93 -11.98 7.56 2.69
N ASN A 94 -12.91 6.62 2.59
CA ASN A 94 -13.88 6.30 3.63
C ASN A 94 -13.41 5.21 4.62
N ARG A 95 -12.14 4.80 4.59
CA ARG A 95 -11.57 3.83 5.54
C ARG A 95 -10.79 4.53 6.64
N PRO A 96 -11.13 4.30 7.91
CA PRO A 96 -10.47 4.99 9.03
C PRO A 96 -8.99 4.62 9.13
N ILE A 97 -8.16 5.62 9.43
CA ILE A 97 -6.71 5.51 9.60
C ILE A 97 -6.19 6.25 10.84
N ALA A 98 -7.08 6.87 11.62
CA ALA A 98 -6.73 7.69 12.77
C ALA A 98 -5.74 7.01 13.73
N VAL A 99 -6.00 5.76 14.12
CA VAL A 99 -5.14 5.03 15.07
C VAL A 99 -3.67 4.98 14.61
N LEU A 100 -3.43 4.78 13.31
CA LEU A 100 -2.06 4.81 12.77
C LEU A 100 -1.50 6.23 12.77
N VAL A 101 -2.29 7.21 12.35
CA VAL A 101 -1.86 8.63 12.31
C VAL A 101 -1.49 9.12 13.70
N ASP A 102 -2.32 8.83 14.72
CA ASP A 102 -2.05 9.22 16.11
C ASP A 102 -0.77 8.57 16.64
N ALA A 103 -0.56 7.29 16.35
CA ALA A 103 0.68 6.59 16.70
C ALA A 103 1.91 7.22 16.02
N LEU A 104 1.83 7.55 14.73
CA LEU A 104 2.94 8.18 14.00
C LEU A 104 3.20 9.61 14.50
N ARG A 105 2.16 10.39 14.78
CA ARG A 105 2.27 11.74 15.38
C ARG A 105 2.94 11.68 16.77
N SER A 106 2.63 10.67 17.58
CA SER A 106 3.29 10.49 18.90
C SER A 106 4.78 10.18 18.77
N LEU A 107 5.23 9.71 17.62
CA LEU A 107 6.64 9.50 17.27
C LEU A 107 7.28 10.72 16.57
N GLY A 108 6.55 11.82 16.43
CA GLY A 108 7.03 13.07 15.86
C GLY A 108 6.73 13.28 14.37
N ALA A 109 5.90 12.45 13.75
CA ALA A 109 5.54 12.63 12.34
C ALA A 109 4.57 13.83 12.17
N ASP A 110 4.85 14.65 11.14
CA ASP A 110 3.96 15.74 10.72
C ASP A 110 2.95 15.21 9.69
N ILE A 111 1.76 14.90 10.15
CA ILE A 111 0.66 14.39 9.32
C ILE A 111 -0.59 15.25 9.55
N SER A 112 -1.22 15.70 8.47
CA SER A 112 -2.52 16.37 8.52
C SER A 112 -3.53 15.68 7.63
N TYR A 113 -4.81 15.81 7.98
CA TYR A 113 -5.92 15.33 7.16
C TYR A 113 -6.30 16.43 6.17
N GLU A 114 -6.50 16.08 4.91
CA GLU A 114 -6.86 17.06 3.86
C GLU A 114 -8.34 17.37 3.81
N GLU A 115 -9.19 16.40 4.16
CA GLU A 115 -10.64 16.52 4.03
C GLU A 115 -11.34 16.23 5.37
N LYS A 116 -11.34 14.97 5.79
CA LYS A 116 -12.08 14.48 6.95
C LYS A 116 -11.15 13.94 8.02
N GLU A 117 -11.28 14.42 9.24
CA GLU A 117 -10.50 13.93 10.38
C GLU A 117 -10.65 12.42 10.55
N GLY A 118 -9.53 11.73 10.70
CA GLY A 118 -9.47 10.27 10.84
C GLY A 118 -9.45 9.49 9.52
N PHE A 119 -9.53 10.15 8.37
CA PHE A 119 -9.65 9.51 7.06
C PHE A 119 -8.67 10.10 6.03
N PRO A 120 -8.23 9.32 5.03
CA PRO A 120 -7.49 9.86 3.90
C PRO A 120 -8.38 10.86 3.09
N PRO A 121 -7.78 11.79 2.31
CA PRO A 121 -6.34 11.93 2.05
C PRO A 121 -5.55 12.49 3.22
N LEU A 122 -4.25 12.11 3.27
CA LEU A 122 -3.31 12.58 4.29
C LEU A 122 -2.20 13.39 3.64
N ARG A 123 -1.84 14.53 4.23
CA ARG A 123 -0.62 15.27 3.92
C ARG A 123 0.45 14.89 4.94
N ILE A 124 1.64 14.57 4.48
CA ILE A 124 2.78 14.12 5.29
C ILE A 124 3.98 14.99 4.93
N ARG A 125 4.70 15.50 5.93
CA ARG A 125 5.88 16.35 5.78
C ARG A 125 7.08 15.79 6.53
#